data_676ecf4ceecbea3069f46e13a6c3962c
#
_entry.id   676ecf4ceecbea3069f46e13a6c3962c
#
_cell.length_a   1.000
_cell.length_b   1.000
_cell.length_c   1.000
_cell.angle_alpha   90.00
_cell.angle_beta   90.00
_cell.angle_gamma   90.00
#
_symmetry.space_group_name_H-M   'P 1'
#
loop_
_entity.id
_entity.type
_entity.pdbx_description
1 polymer ?
#
loop_
_entity_poly.entity_id
_entity_poly.type
_entity_poly.pdbx_seq_one_letter_code
_entity_poly.pdbx_strand_id
1 'polypeptide(L)'
;MYDTILSPIDYGGMQLKNRIIFAPTTFGLSDEEYLAEMERLAKGGCAMIIIGDVPVAKSRFEKSLFDKKGFAFYQQICETAHKYGCKVCAQLHQTDTDMMSIIKCIPGMLMKKITPDQLRERMNDAVGPYITKMSQKKIHQIIDGFGKAAVLAKQAGFDMVQVHGDRMCGSFSSAIFNHRTDEYGGSAERRARFAVEAVKAVHAAVPGMAIDYKLAVRQENPHYGNAGVVEEELAVFVPLLVQAGVTSFHVTLANH
;
A
#
# COMPACT_ATOMS: atom_id res chain seq x y z
N MET A 1 21.23 -26.91 2.20
CA MET A 1 20.75 -26.34 0.91
C MET A 1 19.92 -25.05 1.11
N TYR A 2 19.23 -24.89 2.24
CA TYR A 2 18.37 -23.72 2.51
C TYR A 2 18.93 -22.79 3.60
N ASP A 3 20.19 -22.94 3.98
CA ASP A 3 20.80 -22.24 5.13
C ASP A 3 20.74 -20.72 4.97
N THR A 4 20.96 -20.20 3.75
CA THR A 4 20.88 -18.75 3.49
C THR A 4 19.45 -18.22 3.62
N ILE A 5 18.43 -18.93 3.09
CA ILE A 5 17.03 -18.49 3.17
C ILE A 5 16.52 -18.52 4.60
N LEU A 6 16.98 -19.49 5.39
CA LEU A 6 16.56 -19.67 6.78
C LEU A 6 17.42 -18.88 7.77
N SER A 7 18.50 -18.20 7.31
CA SER A 7 19.31 -17.35 8.19
C SER A 7 18.60 -16.03 8.53
N PRO A 8 18.80 -15.51 9.74
CA PRO A 8 18.30 -14.21 10.12
C PRO A 8 18.79 -13.08 9.21
N ILE A 9 18.01 -12.02 9.13
CA ILE A 9 18.35 -10.81 8.36
C ILE A 9 17.87 -9.56 9.09
N ASP A 10 18.63 -8.47 8.99
CA ASP A 10 18.12 -7.14 9.26
C ASP A 10 17.33 -6.64 8.06
N TYR A 11 16.06 -6.29 8.29
CA TYR A 11 15.17 -5.75 7.28
C TYR A 11 14.68 -4.37 7.71
N GLY A 12 15.34 -3.35 7.19
CA GLY A 12 15.00 -1.96 7.51
C GLY A 12 15.16 -1.59 8.99
N GLY A 13 16.12 -2.17 9.69
CA GLY A 13 16.35 -2.00 11.13
C GLY A 13 15.55 -2.97 12.01
N MET A 14 14.80 -3.88 11.44
CA MET A 14 14.04 -4.92 12.14
C MET A 14 14.66 -6.30 11.91
N GLN A 15 14.95 -7.02 13.00
CA GLN A 15 15.49 -8.39 12.91
C GLN A 15 14.39 -9.39 12.55
N LEU A 16 14.56 -10.07 11.44
CA LEU A 16 13.72 -11.17 11.01
C LEU A 16 14.43 -12.53 11.25
N LYS A 17 13.67 -13.52 11.71
CA LYS A 17 14.19 -14.87 12.00
C LYS A 17 14.69 -15.63 10.75
N ASN A 18 14.26 -15.23 9.56
CA ASN A 18 14.69 -15.75 8.26
C ASN A 18 14.29 -14.75 7.15
N ARG A 19 14.51 -15.11 5.88
CA ARG A 19 14.29 -14.26 4.71
C ARG A 19 12.96 -14.50 4.00
N ILE A 20 12.00 -15.16 4.65
CA ILE A 20 10.70 -15.49 4.07
C ILE A 20 9.67 -14.48 4.55
N ILE A 21 9.20 -13.63 3.63
CA ILE A 21 8.16 -12.64 3.87
C ILE A 21 6.95 -13.00 3.03
N PHE A 22 5.76 -13.07 3.64
CA PHE A 22 4.53 -13.24 2.92
C PHE A 22 4.05 -11.89 2.40
N ALA A 23 4.00 -11.75 1.07
CA ALA A 23 3.61 -10.52 0.38
C ALA A 23 2.12 -10.21 0.58
N PRO A 24 1.72 -8.93 0.52
CA PRO A 24 0.33 -8.53 0.69
C PRO A 24 -0.55 -9.11 -0.41
N THR A 25 -1.64 -9.79 0.01
CA THR A 25 -2.62 -10.36 -0.90
C THR A 25 -4.01 -10.34 -0.27
N THR A 26 -5.05 -10.32 -1.10
CA THR A 26 -6.45 -10.38 -0.68
C THR A 26 -6.99 -11.77 -0.96
N PHE A 27 -7.51 -12.45 0.07
CA PHE A 27 -7.96 -13.84 -0.03
C PHE A 27 -9.46 -14.00 -0.30
N GLY A 28 -10.26 -12.97 -0.05
CA GLY A 28 -11.73 -13.09 -0.11
C GLY A 28 -12.33 -14.04 0.96
N LEU A 29 -11.62 -14.25 2.06
CA LEU A 29 -11.99 -15.13 3.16
C LEU A 29 -12.86 -14.40 4.19
N SER A 30 -13.62 -15.16 4.98
CA SER A 30 -14.23 -14.66 6.21
C SER A 30 -13.17 -14.26 7.25
N ASP A 31 -13.56 -13.54 8.30
CA ASP A 31 -12.62 -13.11 9.34
C ASP A 31 -11.95 -14.29 10.06
N GLU A 32 -12.71 -15.32 10.35
CA GLU A 32 -12.22 -16.53 11.00
C GLU A 32 -11.23 -17.30 10.12
N GLU A 33 -11.58 -17.49 8.84
CA GLU A 33 -10.69 -18.14 7.87
C GLU A 33 -9.42 -17.33 7.64
N TYR A 34 -9.54 -16.00 7.61
CA TYR A 34 -8.38 -15.11 7.44
C TYR A 34 -7.42 -15.21 8.63
N LEU A 35 -7.94 -15.22 9.87
CA LEU A 35 -7.13 -15.41 11.07
C LEU A 35 -6.45 -16.79 11.10
N ALA A 36 -7.17 -17.84 10.70
CA ALA A 36 -6.61 -19.19 10.60
C ALA A 36 -5.50 -19.27 9.54
N GLU A 37 -5.65 -18.57 8.41
CA GLU A 37 -4.62 -18.51 7.38
C GLU A 37 -3.37 -17.74 7.86
N MET A 38 -3.54 -16.62 8.60
CA MET A 38 -2.41 -15.90 9.19
C MET A 38 -1.67 -16.76 10.21
N GLU A 39 -2.41 -17.53 11.03
CA GLU A 39 -1.80 -18.48 11.95
C GLU A 39 -1.03 -19.58 11.21
N ARG A 40 -1.61 -20.15 10.15
CA ARG A 40 -0.96 -21.17 9.32
C ARG A 40 0.36 -20.69 8.72
N LEU A 41 0.38 -19.47 8.19
CA LEU A 41 1.59 -18.85 7.62
C LEU A 41 2.66 -18.60 8.68
N ALA A 42 2.28 -18.04 9.82
CA ALA A 42 3.20 -17.75 10.92
C ALA A 42 3.79 -19.04 11.52
N LYS A 43 2.95 -20.07 11.76
CA LYS A 43 3.34 -21.40 12.23
C LYS A 43 4.20 -22.14 11.21
N GLY A 44 3.95 -21.92 9.90
CA GLY A 44 4.74 -22.48 8.80
C GLY A 44 6.15 -21.91 8.68
N GLY A 45 6.54 -20.95 9.54
CA GLY A 45 7.90 -20.41 9.60
C GLY A 45 8.10 -19.09 8.91
N CYS A 46 7.07 -18.45 8.38
CA CYS A 46 7.15 -17.11 7.82
C CYS A 46 7.76 -16.13 8.86
N ALA A 47 8.72 -15.32 8.43
CA ALA A 47 9.37 -14.35 9.33
C ALA A 47 8.55 -13.07 9.48
N MET A 48 7.85 -12.66 8.42
CA MET A 48 6.96 -11.51 8.42
C MET A 48 5.78 -11.75 7.46
N ILE A 49 4.60 -11.26 7.86
CA ILE A 49 3.41 -11.21 7.03
C ILE A 49 3.06 -9.74 6.78
N ILE A 50 2.88 -9.36 5.51
CA ILE A 50 2.40 -8.03 5.15
C ILE A 50 0.88 -8.10 4.93
N ILE A 51 0.13 -7.41 5.76
CA ILE A 51 -1.32 -7.30 5.63
C ILE A 51 -1.64 -6.23 4.59
N GLY A 52 -2.26 -6.65 3.48
CA GLY A 52 -2.57 -5.78 2.36
C GLY A 52 -3.73 -4.83 2.62
N ASP A 53 -3.72 -3.72 1.89
CA ASP A 53 -4.82 -2.77 1.72
C ASP A 53 -5.43 -2.25 3.05
N VAL A 54 -4.58 -1.88 4.02
CA VAL A 54 -5.04 -1.25 5.27
C VAL A 54 -5.37 0.22 5.00
N PRO A 55 -6.66 0.64 5.06
CA PRO A 55 -7.06 1.98 4.66
C PRO A 55 -6.48 3.06 5.56
N VAL A 56 -6.05 4.20 4.97
CA VAL A 56 -5.55 5.38 5.71
C VAL A 56 -6.67 6.30 6.21
N ALA A 57 -7.92 5.86 6.07
CA ALA A 57 -9.10 6.56 6.56
C ALA A 57 -10.20 5.54 6.93
N LYS A 58 -11.25 6.01 7.60
CA LYS A 58 -12.43 5.17 7.83
C LYS A 58 -13.03 4.74 6.48
N SER A 59 -13.21 3.44 6.30
CA SER A 59 -13.84 2.85 5.12
C SER A 59 -15.22 2.28 5.49
N ARG A 60 -16.13 2.26 4.50
CA ARG A 60 -17.42 1.57 4.60
C ARG A 60 -17.39 0.18 3.97
N PHE A 61 -16.38 -0.09 3.17
CA PHE A 61 -16.29 -1.30 2.34
C PHE A 61 -15.16 -2.22 2.78
N GLU A 62 -14.18 -1.69 3.52
CA GLU A 62 -12.98 -2.40 3.94
C GLU A 62 -12.84 -2.28 5.46
N LYS A 63 -12.21 -3.27 6.09
CA LYS A 63 -11.82 -3.16 7.49
C LYS A 63 -10.84 -2.02 7.66
N SER A 64 -11.03 -1.22 8.68
CA SER A 64 -10.24 -0.02 8.91
C SER A 64 -9.77 0.05 10.36
N LEU A 65 -8.54 0.48 10.57
CA LEU A 65 -8.00 0.79 11.91
C LEU A 65 -8.77 1.94 12.61
N PHE A 66 -9.55 2.71 11.84
CA PHE A 66 -10.33 3.84 12.36
C PHE A 66 -11.70 3.45 12.94
N ASP A 67 -12.05 2.19 12.95
CA ASP A 67 -13.25 1.68 13.62
C ASP A 67 -12.91 0.53 14.59
N LYS A 68 -13.74 0.36 15.63
CA LYS A 68 -13.47 -0.59 16.71
C LYS A 68 -13.36 -2.05 16.26
N LYS A 69 -14.18 -2.46 15.28
CA LYS A 69 -14.19 -3.85 14.79
C LYS A 69 -12.95 -4.13 13.95
N GLY A 70 -12.62 -3.22 13.03
CA GLY A 70 -11.43 -3.33 12.21
C GLY A 70 -10.15 -3.29 13.06
N PHE A 71 -10.06 -2.38 14.03
CA PHE A 71 -8.92 -2.30 14.96
C PHE A 71 -8.73 -3.61 15.72
N ALA A 72 -9.81 -4.14 16.34
CA ALA A 72 -9.74 -5.41 17.08
C ALA A 72 -9.34 -6.58 16.19
N PHE A 73 -9.80 -6.62 14.94
CA PHE A 73 -9.42 -7.64 13.98
C PHE A 73 -7.92 -7.59 13.64
N TYR A 74 -7.37 -6.41 13.34
CA TYR A 74 -5.94 -6.26 13.08
C TYR A 74 -5.08 -6.57 14.31
N GLN A 75 -5.55 -6.21 15.51
CA GLN A 75 -4.89 -6.59 16.76
C GLN A 75 -4.81 -8.11 16.92
N GLN A 76 -5.91 -8.85 16.66
CA GLN A 76 -5.93 -10.31 16.71
C GLN A 76 -4.95 -10.94 15.71
N ILE A 77 -4.80 -10.36 14.50
CA ILE A 77 -3.81 -10.82 13.52
C ILE A 77 -2.39 -10.70 14.11
N CYS A 78 -2.05 -9.53 14.66
CA CYS A 78 -0.74 -9.30 15.26
C CYS A 78 -0.46 -10.26 16.42
N GLU A 79 -1.40 -10.40 17.35
CA GLU A 79 -1.30 -11.32 18.48
C GLU A 79 -1.12 -12.77 18.03
N THR A 80 -1.85 -13.19 16.98
CA THR A 80 -1.78 -14.54 16.43
C THR A 80 -0.41 -14.81 15.79
N ALA A 81 0.09 -13.92 14.96
CA ALA A 81 1.39 -14.07 14.31
C ALA A 81 2.55 -14.05 15.31
N HIS A 82 2.49 -13.17 16.30
CA HIS A 82 3.54 -13.02 17.32
C HIS A 82 3.75 -14.28 18.17
N LYS A 83 2.71 -15.11 18.38
CA LYS A 83 2.85 -16.41 19.08
C LYS A 83 3.93 -17.32 18.45
N TYR A 84 4.19 -17.15 17.17
CA TYR A 84 5.16 -17.93 16.41
C TYR A 84 6.43 -17.16 16.03
N GLY A 85 6.65 -16.00 16.66
CA GLY A 85 7.78 -15.13 16.34
C GLY A 85 7.75 -14.59 14.91
N CYS A 86 6.55 -14.47 14.32
CA CYS A 86 6.34 -13.87 13.02
C CYS A 86 6.01 -12.38 13.19
N LYS A 87 6.72 -11.50 12.49
CA LYS A 87 6.46 -10.07 12.46
C LYS A 87 5.27 -9.74 11.57
N VAL A 88 4.61 -8.60 11.82
CA VAL A 88 3.46 -8.18 11.02
C VAL A 88 3.66 -6.75 10.54
N CYS A 89 3.46 -6.54 9.23
CA CYS A 89 3.55 -5.24 8.58
C CYS A 89 2.17 -4.81 8.07
N ALA A 90 1.77 -3.56 8.34
CA ALA A 90 0.55 -2.98 7.78
C ALA A 90 0.87 -2.27 6.47
N GLN A 91 0.32 -2.73 5.34
CA GLN A 91 0.39 -1.99 4.09
C GLN A 91 -0.67 -0.89 4.08
N LEU A 92 -0.24 0.34 4.34
CA LEU A 92 -1.11 1.53 4.36
C LEU A 92 -1.50 1.93 2.95
N HIS A 93 -2.79 2.02 2.72
CA HIS A 93 -3.38 2.13 1.40
C HIS A 93 -4.41 3.27 1.31
N GLN A 94 -4.40 3.95 0.18
CA GLN A 94 -5.48 4.82 -0.29
C GLN A 94 -5.81 4.44 -1.72
N THR A 95 -7.07 4.15 -1.99
CA THR A 95 -7.53 3.89 -3.36
C THR A 95 -7.39 5.14 -4.24
N ASP A 96 -6.94 4.95 -5.45
CA ASP A 96 -6.88 5.94 -6.53
C ASP A 96 -8.13 5.92 -7.43
N THR A 97 -9.09 5.07 -7.10
CA THR A 97 -10.32 4.93 -7.85
C THR A 97 -11.36 5.96 -7.42
N ASP A 98 -11.97 6.63 -8.39
CA ASP A 98 -13.15 7.45 -8.15
C ASP A 98 -14.37 6.55 -7.89
N MET A 99 -14.75 6.42 -6.61
CA MET A 99 -15.90 5.61 -6.19
C MET A 99 -17.22 6.03 -6.85
N MET A 100 -17.36 7.31 -7.19
CA MET A 100 -18.58 7.79 -7.89
C MET A 100 -18.65 7.26 -9.31
N SER A 101 -17.51 7.08 -9.96
CA SER A 101 -17.43 6.45 -11.29
C SER A 101 -17.84 4.98 -11.26
N ILE A 102 -17.47 4.25 -10.19
CA ILE A 102 -17.90 2.86 -9.98
C ILE A 102 -19.41 2.78 -9.76
N ILE A 103 -19.94 3.61 -8.85
CA ILE A 103 -21.37 3.63 -8.51
C ILE A 103 -22.23 3.86 -9.75
N LYS A 104 -21.81 4.72 -10.68
CA LYS A 104 -22.49 4.95 -11.96
C LYS A 104 -22.50 3.73 -12.87
N CYS A 105 -21.58 2.79 -12.70
CA CYS A 105 -21.52 1.55 -13.49
C CYS A 105 -22.41 0.44 -12.94
N ILE A 106 -22.83 0.50 -11.65
CA ILE A 106 -23.63 -0.56 -11.00
C ILE A 106 -24.89 -0.94 -11.78
N PRO A 107 -25.74 -0.01 -12.28
CA PRO A 107 -26.91 -0.40 -13.03
C PRO A 107 -26.58 -1.18 -14.32
N GLY A 108 -25.50 -0.79 -15.00
CA GLY A 108 -25.03 -1.48 -16.21
C GLY A 108 -24.50 -2.89 -15.92
N MET A 109 -23.84 -3.07 -14.77
CA MET A 109 -23.36 -4.37 -14.29
C MET A 109 -24.54 -5.29 -13.94
N LEU A 110 -25.51 -4.80 -13.18
CA LEU A 110 -26.73 -5.57 -12.83
C LEU A 110 -27.50 -6.00 -14.04
N MET A 111 -27.57 -5.16 -15.08
CA MET A 111 -28.21 -5.49 -16.36
C MET A 111 -27.32 -6.31 -17.31
N LYS A 112 -26.14 -6.76 -16.87
CA LYS A 112 -25.11 -7.45 -17.68
C LYS A 112 -24.72 -6.71 -18.95
N LYS A 113 -24.85 -5.38 -18.98
CA LYS A 113 -24.45 -4.50 -20.09
C LYS A 113 -22.99 -4.05 -19.99
N ILE A 114 -22.36 -4.21 -18.84
CA ILE A 114 -20.95 -3.90 -18.57
C ILE A 114 -20.29 -5.19 -18.08
N THR A 115 -19.26 -5.63 -18.79
CA THR A 115 -18.45 -6.78 -18.38
C THR A 115 -17.44 -6.38 -17.29
N PRO A 116 -16.88 -7.34 -16.53
CA PRO A 116 -15.80 -7.05 -15.57
C PRO A 116 -14.61 -6.36 -16.21
N ASP A 117 -14.22 -6.73 -17.44
CA ASP A 117 -13.09 -6.12 -18.15
C ASP A 117 -13.39 -4.68 -18.54
N GLN A 118 -14.60 -4.41 -19.05
CA GLN A 118 -15.04 -3.04 -19.35
C GLN A 118 -15.12 -2.18 -18.09
N LEU A 119 -15.48 -2.76 -16.95
CA LEU A 119 -15.45 -2.04 -15.68
C LEU A 119 -14.01 -1.69 -15.30
N ARG A 120 -13.09 -2.67 -15.39
CA ARG A 120 -11.66 -2.46 -15.10
C ARG A 120 -11.07 -1.37 -16.00
N GLU A 121 -11.34 -1.40 -17.30
CA GLU A 121 -10.91 -0.37 -18.23
C GLU A 121 -11.41 1.02 -17.84
N ARG A 122 -12.72 1.16 -17.56
CA ARG A 122 -13.30 2.44 -17.11
C ARG A 122 -12.71 2.93 -15.80
N MET A 123 -12.42 2.03 -14.86
CA MET A 123 -11.77 2.39 -13.61
C MET A 123 -10.36 2.92 -13.85
N ASN A 124 -9.60 2.24 -14.72
CA ASN A 124 -8.26 2.67 -15.11
C ASN A 124 -8.26 4.04 -15.80
N ASP A 125 -9.18 4.26 -16.74
CA ASP A 125 -9.34 5.54 -17.44
C ASP A 125 -9.74 6.69 -16.51
N ALA A 126 -10.43 6.39 -15.43
CA ALA A 126 -10.85 7.39 -14.44
C ALA A 126 -9.71 7.86 -13.51
N VAL A 127 -8.61 7.10 -13.38
CA VAL A 127 -7.50 7.41 -12.46
C VAL A 127 -6.84 8.74 -12.81
N GLY A 128 -6.42 8.94 -14.06
CA GLY A 128 -5.74 10.16 -14.50
C GLY A 128 -6.57 11.43 -14.22
N PRO A 129 -7.84 11.51 -14.69
CA PRO A 129 -8.72 12.63 -14.36
C PRO A 129 -8.94 12.83 -12.87
N TYR A 130 -9.06 11.75 -12.08
CA TYR A 130 -9.26 11.84 -10.62
C TYR A 130 -8.05 12.45 -9.93
N ILE A 131 -6.83 11.97 -10.23
CA ILE A 131 -5.57 12.51 -9.69
C ILE A 131 -5.38 13.96 -10.10
N THR A 132 -5.57 14.26 -11.40
CA THR A 132 -5.34 15.59 -11.95
C THR A 132 -6.27 16.65 -11.33
N LYS A 133 -7.53 16.31 -11.05
CA LYS A 133 -8.53 17.24 -10.49
C LYS A 133 -8.57 17.27 -8.96
N MET A 134 -7.78 16.44 -8.28
CA MET A 134 -7.80 16.37 -6.83
C MET A 134 -7.35 17.69 -6.21
N SER A 135 -8.15 18.25 -5.30
CA SER A 135 -7.78 19.49 -4.61
C SER A 135 -6.62 19.27 -3.65
N GLN A 136 -5.79 20.29 -3.45
CA GLN A 136 -4.68 20.24 -2.48
C GLN A 136 -5.20 19.92 -1.06
N LYS A 137 -6.34 20.45 -0.67
CA LYS A 137 -6.99 20.10 0.60
C LYS A 137 -7.21 18.59 0.73
N LYS A 138 -7.67 17.93 -0.35
CA LYS A 138 -7.90 16.48 -0.35
C LYS A 138 -6.57 15.71 -0.30
N ILE A 139 -5.55 16.18 -1.01
CA ILE A 139 -4.19 15.63 -0.98
C ILE A 139 -3.67 15.65 0.47
N HIS A 140 -3.68 16.80 1.13
CA HIS A 140 -3.21 16.92 2.51
C HIS A 140 -4.02 16.06 3.50
N GLN A 141 -5.35 15.96 3.31
CA GLN A 141 -6.18 15.06 4.13
C GLN A 141 -5.76 13.58 4.01
N ILE A 142 -5.39 13.15 2.81
CA ILE A 142 -4.90 11.77 2.58
C ILE A 142 -3.53 11.59 3.22
N ILE A 143 -2.61 12.54 3.05
CA ILE A 143 -1.28 12.51 3.65
C ILE A 143 -1.36 12.43 5.17
N ASP A 144 -2.19 13.27 5.80
CA ASP A 144 -2.48 13.20 7.24
C ASP A 144 -3.06 11.85 7.65
N GLY A 145 -3.85 11.25 6.78
CA GLY A 145 -4.41 9.91 6.96
C GLY A 145 -3.33 8.83 7.10
N PHE A 146 -2.26 8.89 6.32
CA PHE A 146 -1.13 7.95 6.43
C PHE A 146 -0.48 8.02 7.82
N GLY A 147 -0.20 9.22 8.33
CA GLY A 147 0.35 9.39 9.67
C GLY A 147 -0.58 8.84 10.77
N LYS A 148 -1.88 9.17 10.70
CA LYS A 148 -2.87 8.67 11.65
C LYS A 148 -3.02 7.15 11.61
N ALA A 149 -3.05 6.56 10.41
CA ALA A 149 -3.12 5.11 10.23
C ALA A 149 -1.88 4.42 10.80
N ALA A 150 -0.69 5.00 10.64
CA ALA A 150 0.54 4.46 11.22
C ALA A 150 0.51 4.44 12.75
N VAL A 151 -0.01 5.48 13.40
CA VAL A 151 -0.22 5.48 14.87
C VAL A 151 -1.14 4.35 15.29
N LEU A 152 -2.28 4.20 14.61
CA LEU A 152 -3.24 3.14 14.92
C LEU A 152 -2.66 1.74 14.63
N ALA A 153 -1.88 1.57 13.57
CA ALA A 153 -1.18 0.33 13.27
C ALA A 153 -0.21 -0.05 14.39
N LYS A 154 0.61 0.89 14.85
CA LYS A 154 1.50 0.68 16.01
C LYS A 154 0.72 0.29 17.27
N GLN A 155 -0.41 0.93 17.56
CA GLN A 155 -1.26 0.61 18.70
C GLN A 155 -1.93 -0.77 18.56
N ALA A 156 -2.26 -1.22 17.35
CA ALA A 156 -2.79 -2.55 17.08
C ALA A 156 -1.73 -3.66 17.15
N GLY A 157 -0.43 -3.32 17.28
CA GLY A 157 0.65 -4.28 17.45
C GLY A 157 1.46 -4.57 16.19
N PHE A 158 1.26 -3.83 15.09
CA PHE A 158 2.12 -3.98 13.91
C PHE A 158 3.56 -3.59 14.21
N ASP A 159 4.52 -4.38 13.72
CA ASP A 159 5.95 -4.15 13.90
C ASP A 159 6.53 -3.15 12.88
N MET A 160 5.89 -3.03 11.72
CA MET A 160 6.32 -2.22 10.58
C MET A 160 5.10 -1.67 9.85
N VAL A 161 5.26 -0.59 9.12
CA VAL A 161 4.29 -0.14 8.13
C VAL A 161 4.92 -0.10 6.75
N GLN A 162 4.12 -0.44 5.73
CA GLN A 162 4.50 -0.31 4.33
C GLN A 162 3.61 0.76 3.68
N VAL A 163 4.19 1.74 3.02
CA VAL A 163 3.44 2.67 2.17
C VAL A 163 3.20 2.03 0.82
N HIS A 164 1.93 1.91 0.41
CA HIS A 164 1.53 1.27 -0.84
C HIS A 164 1.81 2.18 -2.04
N GLY A 165 2.91 1.90 -2.75
CA GLY A 165 3.42 2.76 -3.83
C GLY A 165 2.88 2.44 -5.23
N ASP A 166 1.93 1.50 -5.39
CA ASP A 166 1.31 1.20 -6.68
C ASP A 166 -0.21 1.51 -6.76
N ARG A 167 -0.74 2.20 -5.74
CA ARG A 167 -2.09 2.80 -5.77
C ARG A 167 -1.97 4.33 -5.78
N MET A 168 -2.62 5.05 -4.89
CA MET A 168 -2.61 6.52 -4.88
C MET A 168 -1.18 7.10 -5.01
N CYS A 169 -0.20 6.60 -4.26
CA CYS A 169 1.19 7.04 -4.40
C CYS A 169 1.76 6.75 -5.80
N GLY A 170 1.51 5.55 -6.33
CA GLY A 170 1.96 5.17 -7.67
C GLY A 170 1.28 5.96 -8.78
N SER A 171 -0.01 6.27 -8.62
CA SER A 171 -0.75 7.09 -9.58
C SER A 171 -0.26 8.54 -9.61
N PHE A 172 0.09 9.12 -8.43
CA PHE A 172 0.75 10.42 -8.38
C PHE A 172 2.16 10.40 -8.99
N SER A 173 2.88 9.29 -8.83
CA SER A 173 4.24 9.11 -9.37
C SER A 173 4.25 8.91 -10.88
N SER A 174 3.17 8.35 -11.44
CA SER A 174 3.06 7.99 -12.86
C SER A 174 2.99 9.21 -13.78
N ALA A 175 3.87 9.28 -14.77
CA ALA A 175 3.78 10.27 -15.85
C ALA A 175 2.56 10.04 -16.77
N ILE A 176 1.97 8.82 -16.76
CA ILE A 176 0.78 8.47 -17.56
C ILE A 176 -0.49 8.98 -16.89
N PHE A 177 -0.61 8.86 -15.57
CA PHE A 177 -1.82 9.27 -14.84
C PHE A 177 -1.79 10.70 -14.34
N ASN A 178 -0.61 11.21 -13.99
CA ASN A 178 -0.47 12.50 -13.34
C ASN A 178 -0.22 13.63 -14.35
N HIS A 179 -1.28 14.28 -14.79
CA HIS A 179 -1.23 15.46 -15.67
C HIS A 179 -1.38 16.80 -14.90
N ARG A 180 -1.03 16.81 -13.60
CA ARG A 180 -1.07 18.02 -12.79
C ARG A 180 0.01 19.01 -13.22
N THR A 181 -0.30 20.29 -13.07
CA THR A 181 0.63 21.40 -13.38
C THR A 181 1.11 22.15 -12.12
N ASP A 182 0.61 21.73 -10.94
CA ASP A 182 1.05 22.27 -9.64
C ASP A 182 2.27 21.52 -9.09
N GLU A 183 2.59 21.72 -7.80
CA GLU A 183 3.74 21.13 -7.12
C GLU A 183 3.72 19.60 -7.00
N TYR A 184 2.61 18.95 -7.34
CA TYR A 184 2.45 17.49 -7.31
C TYR A 184 2.53 16.83 -8.71
N GLY A 185 2.85 17.59 -9.77
CA GLY A 185 2.88 17.07 -11.14
C GLY A 185 3.97 17.70 -12.01
N GLY A 186 4.16 17.16 -13.20
CA GLY A 186 5.19 17.56 -14.15
C GLY A 186 6.47 16.75 -13.98
N SER A 187 7.56 17.32 -13.43
CA SER A 187 8.84 16.62 -13.28
C SER A 187 8.76 15.42 -12.33
N ALA A 188 9.73 14.50 -12.42
CA ALA A 188 9.81 13.32 -11.54
C ALA A 188 9.83 13.71 -10.05
N GLU A 189 10.58 14.77 -9.69
CA GLU A 189 10.67 15.28 -8.32
C GLU A 189 9.30 15.76 -7.79
N ARG A 190 8.53 16.46 -8.63
CA ARG A 190 7.19 16.92 -8.26
C ARG A 190 6.21 15.77 -8.16
N ARG A 191 6.28 14.78 -9.05
CA ARG A 191 5.44 13.59 -8.98
C ARG A 191 5.79 12.71 -7.78
N ALA A 192 7.04 12.73 -7.29
CA ALA A 192 7.43 12.04 -6.07
C ALA A 192 6.84 12.68 -4.80
N ARG A 193 6.47 13.96 -4.84
CA ARG A 193 6.10 14.75 -3.67
C ARG A 193 5.01 14.13 -2.81
N PHE A 194 3.94 13.62 -3.42
CA PHE A 194 2.86 12.98 -2.67
C PHE A 194 3.35 11.80 -1.84
N ALA A 195 4.12 10.89 -2.44
CA ALA A 195 4.69 9.73 -1.77
C ALA A 195 5.68 10.13 -0.66
N VAL A 196 6.54 11.10 -0.94
CA VAL A 196 7.51 11.67 0.01
C VAL A 196 6.81 12.28 1.21
N GLU A 197 5.75 13.06 1.01
CA GLU A 197 4.98 13.68 2.10
C GLU A 197 4.21 12.64 2.91
N ALA A 198 3.65 11.60 2.26
CA ALA A 198 3.00 10.49 2.95
C ALA A 198 4.00 9.73 3.85
N VAL A 199 5.20 9.41 3.33
CA VAL A 199 6.28 8.78 4.12
C VAL A 199 6.71 9.68 5.28
N LYS A 200 6.91 10.99 5.05
CA LYS A 200 7.25 11.95 6.11
C LYS A 200 6.19 12.01 7.20
N ALA A 201 4.90 11.99 6.83
CA ALA A 201 3.79 11.96 7.79
C ALA A 201 3.82 10.70 8.66
N VAL A 202 4.10 9.53 8.05
CA VAL A 202 4.30 8.27 8.78
C VAL A 202 5.50 8.35 9.70
N HIS A 203 6.67 8.77 9.18
CA HIS A 203 7.92 8.87 9.95
C HIS A 203 7.78 9.77 11.18
N ALA A 204 7.16 10.92 11.00
CA ALA A 204 6.90 11.87 12.10
C ALA A 204 5.90 11.32 13.14
N ALA A 205 4.89 10.55 12.70
CA ALA A 205 3.85 10.03 13.56
C ALA A 205 4.31 8.82 14.42
N VAL A 206 5.23 8.00 13.91
CA VAL A 206 5.72 6.78 14.58
C VAL A 206 7.26 6.71 14.57
N PRO A 207 7.95 7.62 15.29
CA PRO A 207 9.41 7.63 15.31
C PRO A 207 9.97 6.27 15.72
N GLY A 208 11.01 5.81 15.00
CA GLY A 208 11.70 4.55 15.27
C GLY A 208 10.97 3.29 14.77
N MET A 209 9.78 3.41 14.19
CA MET A 209 9.13 2.30 13.48
C MET A 209 9.72 2.17 12.07
N ALA A 210 10.05 0.95 11.66
CA ALA A 210 10.53 0.69 10.31
C ALA A 210 9.45 1.01 9.27
N ILE A 211 9.85 1.63 8.16
CA ILE A 211 8.95 2.02 7.06
C ILE A 211 9.43 1.36 5.78
N ASP A 212 8.63 0.44 5.29
CA ASP A 212 8.81 -0.14 3.96
C ASP A 212 8.03 0.67 2.91
N TYR A 213 8.52 0.69 1.70
CA TYR A 213 7.82 1.30 0.56
C TYR A 213 7.65 0.27 -0.55
N LYS A 214 6.40 -0.05 -0.91
CA LYS A 214 6.15 -0.91 -2.07
C LYS A 214 6.35 -0.08 -3.33
N LEU A 215 7.52 -0.27 -3.96
CA LEU A 215 7.95 0.47 -5.14
C LEU A 215 7.45 -0.23 -6.40
N ALA A 216 6.48 0.37 -7.07
CA ALA A 216 5.99 -0.10 -8.36
C ALA A 216 6.91 0.42 -9.47
N VAL A 217 7.61 -0.50 -10.13
CA VAL A 217 8.41 -0.21 -11.33
C VAL A 217 7.57 -0.54 -12.55
N ARG A 218 7.16 0.51 -13.29
CA ARG A 218 6.36 0.38 -14.47
C ARG A 218 7.21 0.00 -15.67
N GLN A 219 6.74 -0.98 -16.43
CA GLN A 219 7.31 -1.33 -17.72
C GLN A 219 6.48 -0.65 -18.82
N GLU A 220 7.14 -0.07 -19.80
CA GLU A 220 6.51 0.54 -20.98
C GLU A 220 5.96 -0.57 -21.92
N ASN A 221 4.94 -1.27 -21.44
CA ASN A 221 4.28 -2.34 -22.14
C ASN A 221 2.76 -2.18 -21.99
N PRO A 222 1.97 -2.18 -23.09
CA PRO A 222 0.52 -1.99 -23.03
C PRO A 222 -0.25 -3.03 -22.21
N HIS A 223 0.38 -4.17 -21.88
CA HIS A 223 -0.21 -5.21 -21.05
C HIS A 223 0.05 -5.03 -19.54
N TYR A 224 0.85 -4.04 -19.14
CA TYR A 224 1.17 -3.74 -17.75
C TYR A 224 0.41 -2.51 -17.25
N GLY A 225 0.31 -2.37 -15.94
CA GLY A 225 -0.35 -1.23 -15.32
C GLY A 225 0.39 0.09 -15.53
N ASN A 226 -0.34 1.19 -15.41
CA ASN A 226 0.16 2.54 -15.68
C ASN A 226 0.60 3.30 -14.41
N ALA A 227 0.43 2.70 -13.23
CA ALA A 227 0.90 3.26 -11.97
C ALA A 227 2.41 3.05 -11.77
N GLY A 228 3.03 3.86 -10.90
CA GLY A 228 4.44 3.74 -10.58
C GLY A 228 5.37 4.51 -11.51
N VAL A 229 6.65 4.22 -11.39
CA VAL A 229 7.75 4.93 -12.05
C VAL A 229 8.44 4.03 -13.06
N VAL A 230 9.07 4.61 -14.07
CA VAL A 230 9.95 3.90 -14.99
C VAL A 230 11.36 3.78 -14.39
N GLU A 231 12.16 2.87 -14.92
CA GLU A 231 13.50 2.58 -14.39
C GLU A 231 14.39 3.83 -14.34
N GLU A 232 14.34 4.67 -15.36
CA GLU A 232 15.13 5.90 -15.48
C GLU A 232 14.82 6.91 -14.37
N GLU A 233 13.62 6.86 -13.80
CA GLU A 233 13.19 7.77 -12.73
C GLU A 233 13.59 7.28 -11.33
N LEU A 234 14.05 6.03 -11.18
CA LEU A 234 14.43 5.46 -9.87
C LEU A 234 15.55 6.28 -9.20
N ALA A 235 16.48 6.84 -9.99
CA ALA A 235 17.54 7.69 -9.48
C ALA A 235 17.04 8.97 -8.80
N VAL A 236 15.80 9.39 -9.10
CA VAL A 236 15.13 10.54 -8.45
C VAL A 236 14.29 10.08 -7.27
N PHE A 237 13.43 9.08 -7.48
CA PHE A 237 12.44 8.67 -6.48
C PHE A 237 13.08 8.01 -5.25
N VAL A 238 14.01 7.08 -5.44
CA VAL A 238 14.59 6.30 -4.34
C VAL A 238 15.31 7.19 -3.32
N PRO A 239 16.21 8.09 -3.69
CA PRO A 239 16.85 8.99 -2.73
C PRO A 239 15.86 9.87 -1.96
N LEU A 240 14.83 10.40 -2.62
CA LEU A 240 13.82 11.23 -1.99
C LEU A 240 13.00 10.46 -0.94
N LEU A 241 12.64 9.21 -1.23
CA LEU A 241 11.93 8.33 -0.31
C LEU A 241 12.80 7.93 0.89
N VAL A 242 14.08 7.60 0.66
CA VAL A 242 15.06 7.32 1.73
C VAL A 242 15.21 8.52 2.67
N GLN A 243 15.39 9.73 2.11
CA GLN A 243 15.47 10.97 2.89
C GLN A 243 14.19 11.27 3.67
N ALA A 244 13.03 10.79 3.18
CA ALA A 244 11.75 10.94 3.87
C ALA A 244 11.59 9.96 5.05
N GLY A 245 12.39 8.88 5.12
CA GLY A 245 12.37 7.91 6.21
C GLY A 245 12.08 6.46 5.81
N VAL A 246 12.08 6.13 4.52
CA VAL A 246 11.97 4.73 4.06
C VAL A 246 13.23 3.96 4.46
N THR A 247 13.05 2.81 5.09
CA THR A 247 14.13 1.93 5.58
C THR A 247 14.31 0.66 4.75
N SER A 248 13.32 0.32 3.94
CA SER A 248 13.35 -0.84 3.02
C SER A 248 12.40 -0.65 1.84
N PHE A 249 12.60 -1.42 0.79
CA PHE A 249 11.77 -1.40 -0.41
C PHE A 249 11.28 -2.80 -0.78
N HIS A 250 9.99 -2.92 -1.01
CA HIS A 250 9.36 -4.06 -1.66
C HIS A 250 9.18 -3.71 -3.14
N VAL A 251 10.07 -4.20 -3.99
CA VAL A 251 9.98 -3.92 -5.44
C VAL A 251 8.95 -4.84 -6.08
N THR A 252 8.04 -4.25 -6.85
CA THR A 252 7.06 -4.98 -7.65
C THR A 252 7.03 -4.42 -9.06
N LEU A 253 6.82 -5.30 -10.04
CA LEU A 253 6.49 -4.86 -11.40
C LEU A 253 5.02 -4.40 -11.39
N ALA A 254 4.76 -3.22 -11.94
CA ALA A 254 3.41 -2.68 -12.06
C ALA A 254 2.63 -3.49 -13.10
N ASN A 255 1.89 -4.47 -12.62
CA ASN A 255 1.27 -5.52 -13.44
C ASN A 255 -0.21 -5.68 -13.04
N HIS A 256 -0.97 -4.60 -13.15
CA HIS A 256 -2.38 -4.58 -12.74
C HIS A 256 -3.32 -4.16 -13.85
#